data_e3f65c5187cfee8943dbbc9a7ece6cfb
#
_entry.id   e3f65c5187cfee8943dbbc9a7ece6cfb
#
_cell.length_a   1.000
_cell.length_b   1.000
_cell.length_c   1.000
_cell.angle_alpha   90.00
_cell.angle_beta   90.00
_cell.angle_gamma   90.00
#
_symmetry.space_group_name_H-M   'P 1'
#
loop_
_entity.id
_entity.type
_entity.pdbx_description
1 polymer ?
#
loop_
_entity_poly.entity_id
_entity_poly.type
_entity_poly.pdbx_seq_one_letter_code
_entity_poly.pdbx_strand_id
1 'polypeptide(L)'
;MRFNCEDFKDGVNACCGAGPYGGVFSCGGTKKATEYQLCENPDEYIWWDSFHPTERIHEQFAKALWDGPPFSVGPYNLQELFWSKEKKRMTIADIVDDPDNPIAG
;
A
#
# COMPACT_ATOMS: atom_id res chain seq x y z
N MET A 1 -0.22 -7.07 6.88
CA MET A 1 -1.39 -6.57 6.10
C MET A 1 -1.71 -7.55 5.00
N ARG A 2 -2.93 -8.01 4.95
CA ARG A 2 -3.36 -8.95 3.91
C ARG A 2 -4.16 -8.22 2.84
N PHE A 3 -3.78 -8.46 1.58
CA PHE A 3 -4.57 -8.01 0.44
C PHE A 3 -5.45 -9.15 -0.01
N ASN A 4 -6.63 -8.80 -0.45
CA ASN A 4 -7.49 -9.76 -1.10
C ASN A 4 -7.07 -9.87 -2.57
N CYS A 5 -6.11 -10.75 -2.84
CA CYS A 5 -5.60 -10.96 -4.20
C CYS A 5 -6.65 -11.50 -5.17
N GLU A 6 -7.77 -12.00 -4.65
CA GLU A 6 -8.87 -12.50 -5.47
C GLU A 6 -9.57 -11.39 -6.27
N ASP A 7 -9.47 -10.15 -5.79
CA ASP A 7 -10.06 -8.99 -6.46
C ASP A 7 -9.23 -8.50 -7.64
N PHE A 8 -8.05 -9.08 -7.85
CA PHE A 8 -7.15 -8.69 -8.93
C PHE A 8 -6.92 -9.86 -9.87
N LYS A 9 -6.99 -9.59 -11.18
CA LYS A 9 -6.74 -10.61 -12.19
C LYS A 9 -5.26 -10.92 -12.37
N ASP A 10 -4.40 -9.92 -12.12
CA ASP A 10 -2.97 -10.07 -12.31
C ASP A 10 -2.21 -9.45 -11.13
N GLY A 11 -1.54 -10.31 -10.37
CA GLY A 11 -0.69 -9.90 -9.25
C GLY A 11 0.80 -10.00 -9.54
N VAL A 12 1.16 -10.36 -10.77
CA VAL A 12 2.55 -10.65 -11.14
C VAL A 12 3.11 -9.61 -12.11
N ASN A 13 2.33 -9.27 -13.13
CA ASN A 13 2.75 -8.32 -14.16
C ASN A 13 2.40 -6.88 -13.75
N ALA A 14 3.26 -5.93 -14.14
CA ALA A 14 2.93 -4.52 -14.05
C ALA A 14 2.01 -4.11 -15.20
N CYS A 15 1.09 -3.20 -14.92
CA CYS A 15 0.19 -2.64 -15.94
C CYS A 15 0.96 -1.83 -16.97
N CYS A 16 2.01 -1.13 -16.57
CA CYS A 16 2.81 -0.28 -17.44
C CYS A 16 4.29 -0.63 -17.32
N GLY A 17 4.91 -0.94 -18.43
CA GLY A 17 6.32 -1.27 -18.47
C GLY A 17 6.68 -2.21 -19.60
N ALA A 18 7.97 -2.52 -19.72
CA ALA A 18 8.50 -3.40 -20.76
C ALA A 18 9.20 -4.61 -20.13
N GLY A 19 9.56 -5.58 -20.99
CA GLY A 19 10.29 -6.76 -20.58
C GLY A 19 9.47 -7.73 -19.74
N PRO A 20 10.12 -8.75 -19.16
CA PRO A 20 9.44 -9.74 -18.32
C PRO A 20 8.70 -9.07 -17.16
N TYR A 21 7.44 -9.42 -16.99
CA TYR A 21 6.56 -8.91 -15.93
C TYR A 21 6.32 -7.38 -15.96
N GLY A 22 6.70 -6.70 -17.06
CA GLY A 22 6.70 -5.25 -17.10
C GLY A 22 7.72 -4.63 -16.15
N GLY A 23 8.73 -5.40 -15.76
CA GLY A 23 9.68 -5.01 -14.71
C GLY A 23 10.80 -4.07 -15.16
N VAL A 24 10.93 -3.83 -16.47
CA VAL A 24 11.90 -2.85 -16.96
C VAL A 24 11.28 -1.45 -16.83
N PHE A 25 11.97 -0.58 -16.12
CA PHE A 25 11.50 0.80 -15.91
C PHE A 25 11.48 1.58 -17.22
N SER A 26 10.29 1.71 -17.79
CA SER A 26 10.07 2.32 -19.10
C SER A 26 8.71 2.97 -19.24
N CYS A 27 7.86 2.88 -18.21
CA CYS A 27 6.52 3.44 -18.23
C CYS A 27 6.53 4.93 -18.56
N GLY A 28 5.79 5.32 -19.61
CA GLY A 28 5.79 6.70 -20.08
C GLY A 28 6.98 7.07 -20.97
N GLY A 29 7.89 6.13 -21.19
CA GLY A 29 9.12 6.37 -21.94
C GLY A 29 10.21 7.00 -21.11
N THR A 30 11.41 6.47 -21.19
CA THR A 30 12.58 7.00 -20.51
C THR A 30 13.69 7.26 -21.54
N LYS A 31 14.76 7.96 -21.13
CA LYS A 31 15.92 8.18 -22.01
C LYS A 31 16.61 6.89 -22.46
N LYS A 32 16.47 5.82 -21.63
CA LYS A 32 17.12 4.53 -21.89
C LYS A 32 16.17 3.47 -22.48
N ALA A 33 14.88 3.64 -22.24
CA ALA A 33 13.88 2.67 -22.67
C ALA A 33 12.61 3.40 -23.08
N THR A 34 12.37 3.52 -24.38
CA THR A 34 11.24 4.27 -24.92
C THR A 34 10.03 3.39 -25.18
N GLU A 35 10.23 2.06 -25.26
CA GLU A 35 9.14 1.12 -25.50
C GLU A 35 8.58 0.64 -24.18
N TYR A 36 7.25 0.61 -24.10
CA TYR A 36 6.54 0.07 -22.96
C TYR A 36 5.15 -0.39 -23.39
N GLN A 37 4.57 -1.28 -22.60
CA GLN A 37 3.20 -1.72 -22.78
C GLN A 37 2.34 -1.14 -21.68
N LEU A 38 1.07 -0.87 -21.99
CA LEU A 38 0.10 -0.36 -21.05
C LEU A 38 -1.11 -1.29 -21.06
N CYS A 39 -1.51 -1.76 -19.89
CA CYS A 39 -2.70 -2.60 -19.77
C CYS A 39 -3.98 -1.81 -20.06
N GLU A 40 -5.07 -2.51 -20.35
CA GLU A 40 -6.35 -1.88 -20.62
C GLU A 40 -7.02 -1.36 -19.36
N ASN A 41 -6.94 -2.11 -18.27
CA ASN A 41 -7.61 -1.77 -17.03
C ASN A 41 -6.66 -1.89 -15.83
N PRO A 42 -6.09 -0.78 -15.35
CA PRO A 42 -5.21 -0.79 -14.18
C PRO A 42 -5.83 -1.37 -12.91
N ASP A 43 -7.16 -1.32 -12.78
CA ASP A 43 -7.86 -1.83 -11.59
C ASP A 43 -7.80 -3.36 -11.48
N GLU A 44 -7.41 -4.05 -12.54
CA GLU A 44 -7.21 -5.49 -12.51
C GLU A 44 -5.82 -5.90 -12.01
N TYR A 45 -4.91 -4.95 -11.84
CA TYR A 45 -3.52 -5.18 -11.50
C TYR A 45 -3.17 -4.69 -10.11
N ILE A 46 -2.27 -5.43 -9.43
CA ILE A 46 -1.65 -4.98 -8.19
C ILE A 46 -0.56 -3.95 -8.50
N TRP A 47 0.24 -4.19 -9.52
CA TRP A 47 1.38 -3.35 -9.87
C TRP A 47 1.08 -2.43 -11.04
N TRP A 48 1.35 -1.14 -10.82
CA TRP A 48 1.25 -0.14 -11.87
C TRP A 48 2.47 -0.19 -12.80
N ASP A 49 3.65 -0.05 -12.23
CA ASP A 49 4.91 -0.14 -12.98
C ASP A 49 5.93 -0.97 -12.19
N SER A 50 7.20 -0.89 -12.54
CA SER A 50 8.25 -1.67 -11.89
C SER A 50 8.54 -1.25 -10.46
N PHE A 51 7.99 -0.13 -9.98
CA PHE A 51 8.24 0.42 -8.65
C PHE A 51 6.99 0.70 -7.83
N HIS A 52 5.83 0.87 -8.45
CA HIS A 52 4.64 1.41 -7.80
C HIS A 52 3.45 0.47 -7.89
N PRO A 53 2.73 0.26 -6.79
CA PRO A 53 1.41 -0.35 -6.84
C PRO A 53 0.40 0.53 -7.58
N THR A 54 -0.72 -0.08 -7.99
CA THR A 54 -1.80 0.67 -8.63
C THR A 54 -2.57 1.51 -7.63
N GLU A 55 -3.34 2.48 -8.13
CA GLU A 55 -4.24 3.32 -7.32
C GLU A 55 -5.20 2.46 -6.48
N ARG A 56 -5.74 1.41 -7.05
CA ARG A 56 -6.67 0.52 -6.36
C ARG A 56 -6.03 -0.15 -5.14
N ILE A 57 -4.78 -0.56 -5.25
CA ILE A 57 -4.02 -1.10 -4.11
C ILE A 57 -3.80 -0.01 -3.06
N HIS A 58 -3.43 1.19 -3.46
CA HIS A 58 -3.26 2.31 -2.53
C HIS A 58 -4.56 2.62 -1.79
N GLU A 59 -5.68 2.56 -2.46
CA GLU A 59 -7.00 2.73 -1.84
C GLU A 59 -7.27 1.66 -0.80
N GLN A 60 -6.98 0.39 -1.11
CA GLN A 60 -7.12 -0.71 -0.15
C GLN A 60 -6.18 -0.56 1.04
N PHE A 61 -4.94 -0.12 0.81
CA PHE A 61 -4.01 0.21 1.89
C PHE A 61 -4.56 1.30 2.80
N ALA A 62 -5.01 2.39 2.21
CA ALA A 62 -5.53 3.53 2.96
C ALA A 62 -6.73 3.10 3.82
N LYS A 63 -7.64 2.31 3.26
CA LYS A 63 -8.78 1.80 4.00
C LYS A 63 -8.36 0.86 5.14
N ALA A 64 -7.43 -0.05 4.88
CA ALA A 64 -6.93 -0.96 5.90
C ALA A 64 -6.24 -0.21 7.04
N LEU A 65 -5.43 0.79 6.73
CA LEU A 65 -4.77 1.64 7.73
C LEU A 65 -5.78 2.43 8.55
N TRP A 66 -6.87 2.86 7.92
CA TRP A 66 -7.90 3.66 8.59
C TRP A 66 -8.75 2.85 9.54
N ASP A 67 -9.35 1.76 9.08
CA ASP A 67 -10.32 0.98 9.86
C ASP A 67 -10.04 -0.51 9.95
N GLY A 68 -8.84 -0.95 9.59
CA GLY A 68 -8.48 -2.37 9.62
C GLY A 68 -8.46 -2.93 11.04
N PRO A 69 -8.78 -4.24 11.17
CA PRO A 69 -8.77 -4.91 12.46
C PRO A 69 -7.34 -5.14 12.97
N PRO A 70 -7.15 -5.40 14.28
CA PRO A 70 -5.81 -5.54 14.88
C PRO A 70 -4.93 -6.62 14.24
N PHE A 71 -5.52 -7.66 13.68
CA PHE A 71 -4.72 -8.72 13.02
C PHE A 71 -4.15 -8.26 11.66
N SER A 72 -4.71 -7.21 11.08
CA SER A 72 -4.23 -6.64 9.82
C SER A 72 -3.40 -5.39 10.05
N VAL A 73 -3.80 -4.55 10.97
CA VAL A 73 -3.19 -3.26 11.28
C VAL A 73 -3.16 -3.09 12.79
N GLY A 74 -2.02 -3.21 13.39
CA GLY A 74 -1.93 -3.15 14.84
C GLY A 74 -0.77 -2.29 15.35
N PRO A 75 -0.78 -1.95 16.63
CA PRO A 75 -1.82 -2.27 17.61
C PRO A 75 -3.09 -1.43 17.45
N TYR A 76 -3.01 -0.29 16.77
CA TYR A 76 -4.13 0.61 16.52
C TYR A 76 -4.19 0.96 15.04
N ASN A 77 -5.41 1.09 14.49
CA ASN A 77 -5.57 1.69 13.17
C ASN A 77 -5.60 3.21 13.29
N LEU A 78 -5.58 3.92 12.15
CA LEU A 78 -5.54 5.38 12.17
C LEU A 78 -6.80 5.99 12.77
N GLN A 79 -7.96 5.37 12.54
CA GLN A 79 -9.22 5.84 13.09
C GLN A 79 -9.20 5.83 14.62
N GLU A 80 -8.68 4.77 15.21
CA GLU A 80 -8.55 4.66 16.66
C GLU A 80 -7.60 5.70 17.22
N LEU A 81 -6.51 6.01 16.51
CA LEU A 81 -5.56 7.03 16.92
C LEU A 81 -6.17 8.43 16.86
N PHE A 82 -6.95 8.73 15.81
CA PHE A 82 -7.61 10.04 15.67
C PHE A 82 -8.83 10.20 16.57
N TRP A 83 -9.56 9.13 16.81
CA TRP A 83 -10.80 9.12 17.57
C TRP A 83 -10.66 8.38 18.89
N SER A 84 -9.50 8.50 19.56
CA SER A 84 -9.33 7.81 20.84
C SER A 84 -10.48 8.17 21.77
N LYS A 85 -11.01 7.17 22.48
CA LYS A 85 -12.22 7.29 23.31
C LYS A 85 -12.14 8.39 24.36
N GLU A 86 -10.95 8.71 24.79
CA GLU A 86 -10.72 9.73 25.81
C GLU A 86 -10.41 11.10 25.20
N LYS A 87 -10.45 11.21 23.88
CA LYS A 87 -10.09 12.42 23.14
C LYS A 87 -8.72 12.97 23.56
N LYS A 88 -7.87 12.10 24.09
CA LYS A 88 -6.51 12.47 24.45
C LYS A 88 -5.68 12.59 23.19
N ARG A 89 -5.06 13.74 23.08
CA ARG A 89 -4.03 13.94 22.08
C ARG A 89 -2.84 13.05 22.46
N MET A 90 -2.56 12.03 21.69
CA MET A 90 -1.39 11.21 21.91
C MET A 90 -0.13 12.03 21.64
N THR A 91 0.74 12.09 22.62
CA THR A 91 2.06 12.69 22.48
C THR A 91 3.07 11.60 22.17
N ILE A 92 4.26 12.01 21.72
CA ILE A 92 5.35 11.05 21.48
C ILE A 92 5.70 10.32 22.78
N ALA A 93 5.60 11.00 23.94
CA ALA A 93 5.84 10.39 25.25
C ALA A 93 4.85 9.26 25.54
N ASP A 94 3.58 9.43 25.20
CA ASP A 94 2.55 8.39 25.37
C ASP A 94 2.86 7.15 24.54
N ILE A 95 3.37 7.33 23.33
CA ILE A 95 3.74 6.23 22.44
C ILE A 95 4.99 5.50 22.97
N VAL A 96 5.97 6.24 23.47
CA VAL A 96 7.24 5.66 23.96
C VAL A 96 7.02 4.89 25.26
N ASP A 97 6.10 5.35 26.12
CA ASP A 97 5.82 4.72 27.40
C ASP A 97 4.85 3.53 27.29
N ASP A 98 4.32 3.25 26.11
CA ASP A 98 3.47 2.09 25.88
C ASP A 98 4.30 0.80 25.95
N PRO A 99 4.02 -0.12 26.91
CA PRO A 99 4.79 -1.34 27.06
C PRO A 99 4.68 -2.29 25.85
N ASP A 100 3.62 -2.14 25.06
CA ASP A 100 3.42 -2.93 23.85
C ASP A 100 3.99 -2.29 22.58
N ASN A 101 4.62 -1.10 22.72
CA ASN A 101 5.20 -0.38 21.61
C ASN A 101 6.59 -0.96 21.28
N PRO A 102 6.79 -1.51 20.07
CA PRO A 102 8.08 -2.09 19.69
C PRO A 102 9.22 -1.06 19.61
N ILE A 103 8.90 0.23 19.57
CA ILE A 103 9.88 1.31 19.52
C ILE A 103 10.36 1.70 20.93
N ALA A 104 9.64 1.32 21.97
CA ALA A 104 9.92 1.65 23.37
C ALA A 104 10.93 0.70 24.01
N GLY A 105 11.75 0.03 23.25
CA GLY A 105 12.74 -0.92 23.73
C GLY A 105 13.92 -0.31 24.47
#